data_abde440109504aee9b5ce29b33a737d3
#
_entry.id   abde440109504aee9b5ce29b33a737d3
#
_cell.length_a   1.000
_cell.length_b   1.000
_cell.length_c   1.000
_cell.angle_alpha   90.00
_cell.angle_beta   90.00
_cell.angle_gamma   90.00
#
_symmetry.space_group_name_H-M   'P 1'
#
loop_
_entity.id
_entity.type
_entity.pdbx_description
1 polymer ?
#
loop_
_entity_poly.entity_id
_entity_poly.type
_entity_poly.pdbx_seq_one_letter_code
_entity_poly.pdbx_strand_id
1 'polypeptide(L)'
;MKKIWIAITRLCGWKFILPEKGSRPELDRCVYAVAPHTSSADYMVGTAYLWQVCKNGKIFIKKEYFKGPLGPVLRHLGCIAIDRGNRKNDMVGAAVAEFAKGGPLSIAITPEGSRKPVRRWKRGFWEIAHQAGVPIVPAFLDFGNKKIWVGEPIWTTGDMEADMLKIRSLFKKEMAKHPENFIEIEN
;
A
#
# COMPACT_ATOMS: atom_id res chain seq x y z
N MET A 1 -11.93 -12.35 -13.01
CA MET A 1 -10.57 -11.74 -13.14
C MET A 1 -9.75 -11.82 -11.85
N LYS A 2 -10.24 -11.35 -10.68
CA LYS A 2 -9.48 -11.38 -9.41
C LYS A 2 -8.98 -12.78 -9.02
N LYS A 3 -9.84 -13.80 -9.08
CA LYS A 3 -9.46 -15.20 -8.75
C LYS A 3 -8.34 -15.74 -9.66
N ILE A 4 -8.40 -15.43 -10.95
CA ILE A 4 -7.37 -15.84 -11.93
C ILE A 4 -6.03 -15.17 -11.59
N TRP A 5 -6.05 -13.88 -11.28
CA TRP A 5 -4.86 -13.13 -10.92
C TRP A 5 -4.19 -13.65 -9.63
N ILE A 6 -4.99 -13.96 -8.61
CA ILE A 6 -4.51 -14.59 -7.37
C ILE A 6 -3.88 -15.96 -7.68
N ALA A 7 -4.54 -16.78 -8.52
CA ALA A 7 -4.04 -18.10 -8.89
C ALA A 7 -2.69 -18.00 -9.65
N ILE A 8 -2.58 -17.10 -10.62
CA ILE A 8 -1.34 -16.86 -11.35
C ILE A 8 -0.21 -16.44 -10.38
N THR A 9 -0.49 -15.52 -9.45
CA THR A 9 0.51 -15.06 -8.49
C THR A 9 1.00 -16.21 -7.60
N ARG A 10 0.09 -17.10 -7.17
CA ARG A 10 0.45 -18.32 -6.41
C ARG A 10 1.25 -19.31 -7.25
N LEU A 11 0.89 -19.51 -8.51
CA LEU A 11 1.64 -20.38 -9.43
C LEU A 11 3.06 -19.85 -9.68
N CYS A 12 3.27 -18.53 -9.62
CA CYS A 12 4.61 -17.93 -9.63
C CYS A 12 5.40 -18.15 -8.32
N GLY A 13 4.89 -18.94 -7.38
CA GLY A 13 5.53 -19.33 -6.14
C GLY A 13 5.32 -18.38 -4.97
N TRP A 14 4.42 -17.39 -5.08
CA TRP A 14 4.14 -16.47 -3.98
C TRP A 14 3.32 -17.11 -2.87
N LYS A 15 3.77 -16.96 -1.64
CA LYS A 15 3.11 -17.40 -0.42
C LYS A 15 2.39 -16.22 0.22
N PHE A 16 1.08 -16.28 0.28
CA PHE A 16 0.24 -15.27 0.92
C PHE A 16 -0.01 -15.68 2.37
N ILE A 17 0.60 -14.95 3.31
CA ILE A 17 0.37 -15.15 4.75
C ILE A 17 -0.81 -14.28 5.11
N LEU A 18 -2.00 -14.89 5.15
CA LEU A 18 -3.25 -14.21 5.44
C LEU A 18 -3.51 -14.24 6.95
N PRO A 19 -4.00 -13.14 7.54
CA PRO A 19 -4.51 -13.16 8.90
C PRO A 19 -5.72 -14.10 8.99
N GLU A 20 -5.99 -14.62 10.17
CA GLU A 20 -7.20 -15.39 10.41
C GLU A 20 -8.44 -14.54 10.11
N LYS A 21 -9.41 -15.14 9.44
CA LYS A 21 -10.60 -14.41 8.97
C LYS A 21 -11.38 -13.83 10.15
N GLY A 22 -11.53 -12.51 10.15
CA GLY A 22 -12.25 -11.78 11.20
C GLY A 22 -11.46 -11.50 12.46
N SER A 23 -10.21 -12.00 12.58
CA SER A 23 -9.35 -11.72 13.75
C SER A 23 -8.88 -10.28 13.85
N ARG A 24 -8.87 -9.56 12.73
CA ARG A 24 -8.31 -8.21 12.61
C ARG A 24 -9.25 -7.29 11.82
N PRO A 25 -10.34 -6.80 12.45
CA PRO A 25 -11.33 -5.94 11.80
C PRO A 25 -10.76 -4.61 11.29
N GLU A 26 -9.68 -4.12 11.89
CA GLU A 26 -8.95 -2.91 11.49
C GLU A 26 -8.38 -3.01 10.06
N LEU A 27 -8.14 -4.20 9.54
CA LEU A 27 -7.68 -4.41 8.16
C LEU A 27 -8.71 -4.00 7.10
N ASP A 28 -9.98 -3.96 7.48
CA ASP A 28 -11.05 -3.47 6.63
C ASP A 28 -11.14 -1.93 6.59
N ARG A 29 -10.41 -1.23 7.50
CA ARG A 29 -10.43 0.23 7.58
C ARG A 29 -9.09 0.79 8.04
N CYS A 30 -8.14 0.91 7.12
CA CYS A 30 -6.77 1.33 7.41
C CYS A 30 -6.06 1.92 6.19
N VAL A 31 -4.86 2.45 6.42
CA VAL A 31 -3.92 2.80 5.35
C VAL A 31 -2.81 1.76 5.35
N TYR A 32 -2.69 0.98 4.27
CA TYR A 32 -1.56 0.07 4.10
C TYR A 32 -0.33 0.84 3.62
N ALA A 33 0.75 0.79 4.38
CA ALA A 33 2.08 1.24 3.97
C ALA A 33 2.81 0.07 3.30
N VAL A 34 2.84 0.05 1.97
CA VAL A 34 3.39 -1.06 1.19
C VAL A 34 4.83 -0.77 0.81
N ALA A 35 5.77 -1.56 1.29
CA ALA A 35 7.19 -1.45 0.97
C ALA A 35 7.89 -2.83 1.08
N PRO A 36 9.10 -2.99 0.52
CA PRO A 36 9.78 -2.09 -0.42
C PRO A 36 9.04 -1.96 -1.77
N HIS A 37 9.16 -0.79 -2.42
CA HIS A 37 8.57 -0.56 -3.75
C HIS A 37 9.64 -0.29 -4.81
N THR A 38 10.16 -1.34 -5.39
CA THR A 38 11.31 -1.28 -6.32
C THR A 38 11.00 -1.83 -7.71
N SER A 39 9.79 -2.38 -7.92
CA SER A 39 9.39 -3.02 -9.18
C SER A 39 7.93 -2.78 -9.55
N SER A 40 7.61 -2.89 -10.83
CA SER A 40 6.20 -2.93 -11.29
C SER A 40 5.50 -4.23 -10.88
N ALA A 41 6.25 -5.29 -10.58
CA ALA A 41 5.70 -6.56 -10.10
C ALA A 41 5.05 -6.44 -8.72
N ASP A 42 5.46 -5.42 -7.93
CA ASP A 42 4.88 -5.13 -6.61
C ASP A 42 3.36 -4.91 -6.70
N TYR A 43 2.91 -4.25 -7.80
CA TYR A 43 1.50 -4.06 -8.07
C TYR A 43 0.75 -5.39 -8.23
N MET A 44 1.34 -6.34 -8.96
CA MET A 44 0.71 -7.66 -9.19
C MET A 44 0.51 -8.41 -7.88
N VAL A 45 1.57 -8.52 -7.11
CA VAL A 45 1.56 -9.26 -5.83
C VAL A 45 0.71 -8.55 -4.79
N GLY A 46 0.93 -7.25 -4.60
CA GLY A 46 0.21 -6.43 -3.63
C GLY A 46 -1.29 -6.42 -3.87
N THR A 47 -1.72 -6.28 -5.14
CA THR A 47 -3.14 -6.28 -5.49
C THR A 47 -3.78 -7.64 -5.24
N ALA A 48 -3.11 -8.73 -5.63
CA ALA A 48 -3.61 -10.09 -5.39
C ALA A 48 -3.78 -10.40 -3.89
N TYR A 49 -2.91 -9.84 -3.05
CA TYR A 49 -3.00 -9.95 -1.60
C TYR A 49 -4.13 -9.08 -1.04
N LEU A 50 -4.17 -7.80 -1.41
CA LEU A 50 -5.15 -6.82 -0.93
C LEU A 50 -6.59 -7.31 -1.10
N TRP A 51 -6.90 -7.96 -2.21
CA TRP A 51 -8.24 -8.52 -2.46
C TRP A 51 -8.64 -9.68 -1.55
N GLN A 52 -7.70 -10.23 -0.80
CA GLN A 52 -7.95 -11.33 0.13
C GLN A 52 -8.04 -10.87 1.59
N VAL A 53 -7.37 -9.75 1.91
CA VAL A 53 -7.26 -9.27 3.31
C VAL A 53 -8.26 -8.18 3.67
N CYS A 54 -8.83 -7.45 2.70
CA CYS A 54 -9.80 -6.40 2.98
C CYS A 54 -11.00 -6.42 2.04
N LYS A 55 -12.15 -5.95 2.54
CA LYS A 55 -13.42 -5.93 1.79
C LYS A 55 -13.44 -4.90 0.68
N ASN A 56 -12.88 -3.72 0.91
CA ASN A 56 -12.87 -2.59 -0.03
C ASN A 56 -11.48 -1.97 -0.12
N GLY A 57 -10.54 -2.69 -0.73
CA GLY A 57 -9.18 -2.22 -0.97
C GLY A 57 -9.09 -1.29 -2.17
N LYS A 58 -8.47 -0.13 -1.98
CA LYS A 58 -8.19 0.85 -3.02
C LYS A 58 -6.68 1.04 -3.19
N ILE A 59 -6.26 1.29 -4.44
CA ILE A 59 -4.86 1.55 -4.78
C ILE A 59 -4.79 2.85 -5.57
N PHE A 60 -3.89 3.73 -5.17
CA PHE A 60 -3.64 4.98 -5.89
C PHE A 60 -2.67 4.77 -7.05
N ILE A 61 -3.10 5.08 -8.26
CA ILE A 61 -2.31 4.96 -9.48
C ILE A 61 -2.28 6.31 -10.21
N LYS A 62 -1.19 6.62 -10.88
CA LYS A 62 -1.07 7.83 -11.70
C LYS A 62 -2.20 7.92 -12.71
N LYS A 63 -2.82 9.09 -12.85
CA LYS A 63 -3.94 9.33 -13.78
C LYS A 63 -3.62 8.99 -15.23
N GLU A 64 -2.34 9.10 -15.62
CA GLU A 64 -1.89 8.80 -16.98
C GLU A 64 -2.19 7.36 -17.40
N TYR A 65 -2.17 6.41 -16.45
CA TYR A 65 -2.52 5.01 -16.71
C TYR A 65 -4.02 4.78 -16.93
N PHE A 66 -4.86 5.75 -16.58
CA PHE A 66 -6.31 5.68 -16.83
C PHE A 66 -6.73 6.18 -18.20
N LYS A 67 -5.79 6.66 -19.01
CA LYS A 67 -6.03 7.02 -20.39
C LYS A 67 -6.13 5.76 -21.25
N GLY A 68 -7.04 5.78 -22.22
CA GLY A 68 -7.26 4.65 -23.15
C GLY A 68 -7.95 3.43 -22.51
N PRO A 69 -7.83 2.24 -23.14
CA PRO A 69 -8.61 1.04 -22.80
C PRO A 69 -8.27 0.45 -21.42
N LEU A 70 -7.12 0.77 -20.86
CA LEU A 70 -6.70 0.29 -19.54
C LEU A 70 -7.49 0.96 -18.38
N GLY A 71 -7.98 2.17 -18.60
CA GLY A 71 -8.66 2.96 -17.56
C GLY A 71 -9.87 2.26 -16.93
N PRO A 72 -10.85 1.75 -17.70
CA PRO A 72 -11.99 1.01 -17.15
C PRO A 72 -11.56 -0.22 -16.35
N VAL A 73 -10.55 -0.95 -16.83
CA VAL A 73 -10.00 -2.14 -16.13
C VAL A 73 -9.44 -1.75 -14.77
N LEU A 74 -8.63 -0.70 -14.70
CA LEU A 74 -8.05 -0.21 -13.44
C LEU A 74 -9.13 0.22 -12.46
N ARG A 75 -10.17 0.93 -12.92
CA ARG A 75 -11.31 1.30 -12.05
C ARG A 75 -12.02 0.07 -11.51
N HIS A 76 -12.28 -0.92 -12.35
CA HIS A 76 -12.90 -2.19 -11.93
C HIS A 76 -12.05 -2.93 -10.90
N LEU A 77 -10.73 -2.83 -10.99
CA LEU A 77 -9.78 -3.41 -10.04
C LEU A 77 -9.66 -2.62 -8.72
N GLY A 78 -10.40 -1.53 -8.55
CA GLY A 78 -10.38 -0.70 -7.35
C GLY A 78 -9.29 0.35 -7.34
N CYS A 79 -8.70 0.66 -8.49
CA CYS A 79 -7.69 1.70 -8.59
C CYS A 79 -8.33 3.09 -8.66
N ILE A 80 -7.72 4.06 -7.97
CA ILE A 80 -8.11 5.48 -7.96
C ILE A 80 -7.04 6.27 -8.71
N ALA A 81 -7.49 7.09 -9.68
CA ALA A 81 -6.59 7.93 -10.46
C ALA A 81 -6.09 9.12 -9.62
N ILE A 82 -4.77 9.33 -9.58
CA ILE A 82 -4.15 10.46 -8.89
C ILE A 82 -3.34 11.29 -9.89
N ASP A 83 -3.56 12.58 -9.86
CA ASP A 83 -2.72 13.56 -10.51
C ASP A 83 -1.56 13.96 -9.61
N ARG A 84 -0.41 13.35 -9.80
CA ARG A 84 0.80 13.65 -9.01
C ARG A 84 1.51 14.93 -9.46
N GLY A 85 1.14 15.49 -10.60
CA GLY A 85 1.71 16.71 -11.17
C GLY A 85 1.06 17.99 -10.67
N ASN A 86 -0.16 17.91 -10.18
CA ASN A 86 -0.91 19.07 -9.69
C ASN A 86 -0.85 19.15 -8.16
N ARG A 87 -0.02 20.08 -7.65
CA ARG A 87 0.10 20.36 -6.20
C ARG A 87 -1.21 20.86 -5.56
N LYS A 88 -2.18 21.32 -6.38
CA LYS A 88 -3.52 21.72 -5.90
C LYS A 88 -4.47 20.54 -5.68
N ASN A 89 -4.12 19.35 -6.15
CA ASN A 89 -4.92 18.15 -5.86
C ASN A 89 -4.61 17.70 -4.43
N ASP A 90 -5.50 18.05 -3.53
CA ASP A 90 -5.50 17.56 -2.16
C ASP A 90 -5.86 16.07 -2.12
N MET A 91 -4.86 15.23 -2.39
CA MET A 91 -4.99 13.78 -2.32
C MET A 91 -5.30 13.31 -0.90
N VAL A 92 -4.74 14.01 0.09
CA VAL A 92 -4.95 13.69 1.50
C VAL A 92 -6.40 13.97 1.87
N GLY A 93 -6.89 15.19 1.60
CA GLY A 93 -8.27 15.57 1.87
C GLY A 93 -9.28 14.69 1.13
N ALA A 94 -9.02 14.34 -0.14
CA ALA A 94 -9.89 13.42 -0.88
C ALA A 94 -9.95 12.03 -0.24
N ALA A 95 -8.82 11.49 0.22
CA ALA A 95 -8.78 10.19 0.90
C ALA A 95 -9.48 10.25 2.28
N VAL A 96 -9.27 11.31 3.05
CA VAL A 96 -9.94 11.55 4.33
C VAL A 96 -11.45 11.66 4.14
N ALA A 97 -11.90 12.38 3.11
CA ALA A 97 -13.32 12.48 2.77
C ALA A 97 -13.94 11.13 2.40
N GLU A 98 -13.20 10.25 1.73
CA GLU A 98 -13.66 8.87 1.47
C GLU A 98 -13.80 8.07 2.78
N PHE A 99 -12.83 8.18 3.68
CA PHE A 99 -12.95 7.56 5.01
C PHE A 99 -14.14 8.12 5.81
N ALA A 100 -14.43 9.42 5.71
CA ALA A 100 -15.54 10.04 6.42
C ALA A 100 -16.93 9.51 6.01
N LYS A 101 -17.07 8.90 4.84
CA LYS A 101 -18.32 8.25 4.39
C LYS A 101 -18.69 7.02 5.22
N GLY A 102 -17.76 6.50 6.01
CA GLY A 102 -17.96 5.30 6.83
C GLY A 102 -17.85 3.99 6.05
N GLY A 103 -17.98 2.89 6.78
CA GLY A 103 -17.88 1.54 6.22
C GLY A 103 -16.46 1.07 5.91
N PRO A 104 -16.32 -0.13 5.31
CA PRO A 104 -15.01 -0.69 4.96
C PRO A 104 -14.33 0.12 3.86
N LEU A 105 -13.12 0.56 4.13
CA LEU A 105 -12.23 1.21 3.16
C LEU A 105 -10.78 1.03 3.60
N SER A 106 -9.96 0.44 2.76
CA SER A 106 -8.53 0.34 2.99
C SER A 106 -7.78 0.89 1.79
N ILE A 107 -6.81 1.75 2.03
CA ILE A 107 -6.05 2.42 0.96
C ILE A 107 -4.60 1.94 1.01
N ALA A 108 -4.13 1.31 -0.06
CA ALA A 108 -2.74 0.90 -0.19
C ALA A 108 -1.90 1.99 -0.86
N ILE A 109 -0.84 2.39 -0.18
CA ILE A 109 0.08 3.45 -0.60
C ILE A 109 1.51 2.92 -0.49
N THR A 110 2.33 3.21 -1.50
CA THR A 110 3.78 3.01 -1.46
C THR A 110 4.42 4.32 -0.98
N PRO A 111 4.94 4.38 0.28
CA PRO A 111 5.44 5.63 0.86
C PRO A 111 6.64 6.21 0.12
N GLU A 112 7.42 5.36 -0.51
CA GLU A 112 8.56 5.76 -1.34
C GLU A 112 8.11 6.65 -2.52
N GLY A 113 6.92 6.38 -3.07
CA GLY A 113 6.35 7.14 -4.19
C GLY A 113 7.15 7.06 -5.49
N SER A 114 8.21 6.25 -5.52
CA SER A 114 9.11 5.99 -6.63
C SER A 114 9.69 4.59 -6.51
N ARG A 115 10.11 4.00 -7.63
CA ARG A 115 10.87 2.73 -7.68
C ARG A 115 12.39 2.95 -7.73
N LYS A 116 12.81 4.23 -7.72
CA LYS A 116 14.21 4.63 -7.59
C LYS A 116 14.53 4.88 -6.12
N PRO A 117 15.80 4.81 -5.71
CA PRO A 117 16.19 5.06 -4.33
C PRO A 117 15.71 6.42 -3.83
N VAL A 118 15.07 6.46 -2.66
CA VAL A 118 14.60 7.69 -2.03
C VAL A 118 15.02 7.74 -0.57
N ARG A 119 15.68 8.83 -0.18
CA ARG A 119 16.11 9.02 1.22
C ARG A 119 14.95 9.35 2.16
N ARG A 120 13.91 10.02 1.66
CA ARG A 120 12.75 10.45 2.46
C ARG A 120 11.47 9.88 1.86
N TRP A 121 10.70 9.22 2.71
CA TRP A 121 9.36 8.78 2.34
C TRP A 121 8.37 9.94 2.28
N LYS A 122 7.33 9.81 1.47
CA LYS A 122 6.25 10.78 1.37
C LYS A 122 5.33 10.65 2.59
N ARG A 123 4.90 11.78 3.13
CA ARG A 123 4.11 11.87 4.36
C ARG A 123 2.64 11.54 4.19
N GLY A 124 2.13 11.60 2.96
CA GLY A 124 0.69 11.54 2.68
C GLY A 124 -0.04 10.34 3.26
N PHE A 125 0.59 9.16 3.36
CA PHE A 125 -0.03 7.99 3.97
C PHE A 125 -0.26 8.17 5.48
N TRP A 126 0.71 8.82 6.17
CA TRP A 126 0.61 9.16 7.58
C TRP A 126 -0.46 10.22 7.81
N GLU A 127 -0.45 11.31 7.00
CA GLU A 127 -1.43 12.39 7.08
C GLU A 127 -2.86 11.87 6.89
N ILE A 128 -3.09 10.98 5.92
CA ILE A 128 -4.39 10.34 5.70
C ILE A 128 -4.81 9.54 6.93
N ALA A 129 -3.93 8.69 7.44
CA ALA A 129 -4.25 7.83 8.58
C ALA A 129 -4.55 8.67 9.84
N HIS A 130 -3.74 9.69 10.11
CA HIS A 130 -3.90 10.57 11.27
C HIS A 130 -5.21 11.35 11.21
N GLN A 131 -5.50 12.02 10.08
CA GLN A 131 -6.71 12.82 9.93
C GLN A 131 -7.99 11.98 9.85
N ALA A 132 -7.91 10.79 9.27
CA ALA A 132 -9.05 9.87 9.18
C ALA A 132 -9.29 9.06 10.47
N GLY A 133 -8.39 9.12 11.46
CA GLY A 133 -8.47 8.34 12.69
C GLY A 133 -8.45 6.84 12.43
N VAL A 134 -7.58 6.37 11.51
CA VAL A 134 -7.44 4.97 11.15
C VAL A 134 -5.98 4.53 11.30
N PRO A 135 -5.71 3.24 11.57
CA PRO A 135 -4.34 2.78 11.72
C PRO A 135 -3.60 2.71 10.39
N ILE A 136 -2.26 2.76 10.48
CA ILE A 136 -1.35 2.40 9.41
C ILE A 136 -0.99 0.93 9.60
N VAL A 137 -1.13 0.12 8.56
CA VAL A 137 -0.76 -1.29 8.57
C VAL A 137 0.41 -1.50 7.62
N PRO A 138 1.60 -1.87 8.12
CA PRO A 138 2.72 -2.22 7.27
C PRO A 138 2.38 -3.44 6.42
N ALA A 139 2.64 -3.37 5.12
CA ALA A 139 2.46 -4.49 4.20
C ALA A 139 3.80 -4.82 3.54
N PHE A 140 4.28 -6.02 3.78
CA PHE A 140 5.63 -6.47 3.41
C PHE A 140 5.58 -7.29 2.14
N LEU A 141 6.36 -6.85 1.13
CA LEU A 141 6.61 -7.61 -0.08
C LEU A 141 8.04 -8.17 -0.04
N ASP A 142 8.16 -9.44 0.25
CA ASP A 142 9.45 -10.12 0.32
C ASP A 142 9.69 -10.94 -0.96
N PHE A 143 10.40 -10.34 -1.90
CA PHE A 143 10.77 -10.99 -3.16
C PHE A 143 11.83 -12.07 -2.99
N GLY A 144 12.71 -11.93 -2.00
CA GLY A 144 13.73 -12.92 -1.68
C GLY A 144 13.12 -14.28 -1.31
N ASN A 145 12.09 -14.25 -0.46
CA ASN A 145 11.39 -15.45 0.00
C ASN A 145 10.05 -15.69 -0.73
N LYS A 146 9.67 -14.83 -1.66
CA LYS A 146 8.35 -14.81 -2.33
C LYS A 146 7.18 -14.88 -1.34
N LYS A 147 7.21 -14.03 -0.32
CA LYS A 147 6.18 -13.92 0.72
C LYS A 147 5.56 -12.53 0.74
N ILE A 148 4.28 -12.48 1.06
CA ILE A 148 3.58 -11.23 1.35
C ILE A 148 2.72 -11.41 2.59
N TRP A 149 2.78 -10.43 3.49
CA TRP A 149 1.98 -10.39 4.73
C TRP A 149 1.77 -8.96 5.19
N VAL A 150 0.94 -8.78 6.20
CA VAL A 150 0.74 -7.50 6.89
C VAL A 150 1.20 -7.59 8.33
N GLY A 151 1.81 -6.52 8.82
CA GLY A 151 2.23 -6.36 10.22
C GLY A 151 1.10 -5.90 11.12
N GLU A 152 1.44 -5.59 12.37
CA GLU A 152 0.49 -5.07 13.35
C GLU A 152 0.06 -3.65 12.99
N PRO A 153 -1.20 -3.27 13.27
CA PRO A 153 -1.69 -1.91 13.10
C PRO A 153 -0.91 -0.93 13.98
N ILE A 154 -0.53 0.19 13.40
CA ILE A 154 0.17 1.27 14.09
C ILE A 154 -0.73 2.50 14.06
N TRP A 155 -1.16 2.93 15.23
CA TRP A 155 -1.90 4.18 15.39
C TRP A 155 -0.92 5.33 15.45
N THR A 156 -1.23 6.42 14.76
CA THR A 156 -0.40 7.62 14.77
C THR A 156 -0.42 8.29 16.14
N THR A 157 0.75 8.68 16.63
CA THR A 157 0.88 9.32 17.94
C THR A 157 0.70 10.84 17.91
N GLY A 158 0.74 11.43 16.70
CA GLY A 158 0.84 12.87 16.48
C GLY A 158 2.28 13.34 16.21
N ASP A 159 3.28 12.59 16.67
CA ASP A 159 4.67 12.80 16.27
C ASP A 159 4.96 12.07 14.95
N MET A 160 4.84 12.82 13.86
CA MET A 160 5.02 12.28 12.51
C MET A 160 6.43 11.72 12.31
N GLU A 161 7.46 12.36 12.85
CA GLU A 161 8.84 11.93 12.60
C GLU A 161 9.14 10.62 13.31
N ALA A 162 8.74 10.49 14.57
CA ALA A 162 8.88 9.27 15.34
C ALA A 162 8.08 8.11 14.72
N ASP A 163 6.82 8.35 14.34
CA ASP A 163 5.96 7.34 13.70
C ASP A 163 6.55 6.88 12.35
N MET A 164 7.01 7.82 11.52
CA MET A 164 7.62 7.54 10.22
C MET A 164 8.91 6.71 10.37
N LEU A 165 9.75 7.05 11.35
CA LEU A 165 10.96 6.30 11.65
C LEU A 165 10.62 4.86 12.07
N LYS A 166 9.70 4.71 13.02
CA LYS A 166 9.21 3.41 13.49
C LYS A 166 8.67 2.56 12.35
N ILE A 167 7.81 3.11 11.49
CA ILE A 167 7.22 2.36 10.38
C ILE A 167 8.30 1.96 9.38
N ARG A 168 9.20 2.87 9.04
CA ARG A 168 10.24 2.64 8.04
C ARG A 168 11.26 1.61 8.49
N SER A 169 11.62 1.54 9.77
CA SER A 169 12.58 0.58 10.33
C SER A 169 12.12 -0.89 10.23
N LEU A 170 10.83 -1.12 10.00
CA LEU A 170 10.27 -2.47 9.80
C LEU A 170 10.66 -3.10 8.46
N PHE A 171 11.05 -2.30 7.48
CA PHE A 171 11.30 -2.75 6.12
C PHE A 171 12.79 -2.92 5.86
N LYS A 172 13.17 -4.04 5.27
CA LYS A 172 14.55 -4.44 4.99
C LYS A 172 14.81 -4.49 3.50
N LYS A 173 16.02 -4.11 3.07
CA LYS A 173 16.40 -4.06 1.66
C LYS A 173 16.41 -5.43 0.98
N GLU A 174 16.71 -6.51 1.73
CA GLU A 174 16.68 -7.88 1.21
C GLU A 174 15.27 -8.35 0.81
N MET A 175 14.22 -7.71 1.29
CA MET A 175 12.84 -7.97 0.87
C MET A 175 12.58 -7.43 -0.54
N ALA A 176 13.32 -6.44 -0.99
CA ALA A 176 13.09 -5.76 -2.26
C ALA A 176 13.42 -6.67 -3.47
N LYS A 177 12.67 -6.52 -4.57
CA LYS A 177 13.04 -7.16 -5.84
C LYS A 177 14.35 -6.61 -6.40
N HIS A 178 14.60 -5.33 -6.17
CA HIS A 178 15.83 -4.62 -6.52
C HIS A 178 16.39 -3.96 -5.26
N PRO A 179 17.19 -4.68 -4.44
CA PRO A 179 17.71 -4.18 -3.16
C PRO A 179 18.49 -2.87 -3.27
N GLU A 180 19.20 -2.68 -4.39
CA GLU A 180 19.94 -1.45 -4.70
C GLU A 180 19.04 -0.21 -4.81
N ASN A 181 17.75 -0.40 -5.01
CA ASN A 181 16.75 0.68 -5.13
C ASN A 181 16.03 0.99 -3.82
N PHE A 182 16.32 0.28 -2.73
CA PHE A 182 15.74 0.53 -1.42
C PHE A 182 16.79 1.06 -0.45
N ILE A 183 16.52 2.21 0.17
CA ILE A 183 17.38 2.80 1.21
C ILE A 183 16.81 2.41 2.58
N GLU A 184 17.47 1.48 3.23
CA GLU A 184 17.17 1.09 4.61
C GLU A 184 17.61 2.18 5.59
N ILE A 185 16.91 2.30 6.72
CA ILE A 185 17.38 3.13 7.84
C ILE A 185 18.33 2.26 8.66
N GLU A 186 19.54 2.72 8.82
CA GLU A 186 20.45 2.19 9.84
C GLU A 186 19.94 2.67 11.21
N ASN A 187 19.72 1.72 12.11
CA ASN A 187 19.36 1.99 13.52
C ASN A 187 20.59 2.43 14.30
#